data_a2f2985bc7ff25c5cc68db9fd256073a
#
_entry.id   a2f2985bc7ff25c5cc68db9fd256073a
#
_cell.length_a   1.000
_cell.length_b   1.000
_cell.length_c   1.000
_cell.angle_alpha   90.00
_cell.angle_beta   90.00
_cell.angle_gamma   90.00
#
_symmetry.space_group_name_H-M   'P 1'
#
loop_
_entity.id
_entity.type
_entity.pdbx_description
1 polymer ?
#
loop_
_entity_poly.entity_id
_entity_poly.type
_entity_poly.pdbx_seq_one_letter_code
_entity_poly.pdbx_strand_id
1 'polypeptide(L)'
;MSPAESSNSPAPGPVVSLRHGTYEDAQALFSGTLFVAMALMLFNQAGLLIGSTAGMAFLLHYVTDISFGKLFFVVNLPFYWFAWTRMGREFTLKTFVSVALLSLLTELFPHVMQGSYINPLFASLLGGLLLGTGCLFLARHRSSLGGATIVSLYMQNRYGVRAGKV
;
A
#
# COMPACT_ATOMS: atom_id res chain seq x y z
N MET A 1 -20.75 -17.74 54.34
CA MET A 1 -19.84 -18.56 53.52
C MET A 1 -20.50 -18.72 52.15
N SER A 2 -20.08 -17.91 51.18
CA SER A 2 -20.58 -17.97 49.79
C SER A 2 -19.54 -18.69 48.95
N PRO A 3 -19.90 -19.69 48.11
CA PRO A 3 -18.96 -20.37 47.27
C PRO A 3 -18.57 -19.48 46.06
N ALA A 4 -17.27 -19.47 45.78
CA ALA A 4 -16.66 -18.77 44.66
C ALA A 4 -17.23 -19.25 43.30
N GLU A 5 -17.75 -18.33 42.52
CA GLU A 5 -18.02 -18.51 41.10
C GLU A 5 -16.69 -18.69 40.36
N SER A 6 -16.40 -19.91 39.97
CA SER A 6 -15.30 -20.22 39.08
C SER A 6 -15.59 -19.59 37.71
N SER A 7 -14.84 -18.56 37.33
CA SER A 7 -14.88 -17.95 36.00
C SER A 7 -14.38 -18.97 34.97
N ASN A 8 -15.31 -19.67 34.34
CA ASN A 8 -15.05 -20.56 33.23
C ASN A 8 -14.93 -19.72 31.95
N SER A 9 -13.84 -18.96 31.82
CA SER A 9 -13.50 -18.32 30.53
C SER A 9 -13.06 -19.42 29.56
N PRO A 10 -13.75 -19.57 28.42
CA PRO A 10 -13.29 -20.52 27.41
C PRO A 10 -11.89 -20.15 26.95
N ALA A 11 -10.99 -21.12 26.91
CA ALA A 11 -9.65 -20.94 26.38
C ALA A 11 -9.70 -20.35 24.95
N PRO A 12 -8.85 -19.39 24.61
CA PRO A 12 -8.80 -18.87 23.25
C PRO A 12 -8.53 -20.03 22.28
N GLY A 13 -9.48 -20.22 21.36
CA GLY A 13 -9.35 -21.25 20.32
C GLY A 13 -8.05 -21.11 19.53
N PRO A 14 -7.57 -22.15 18.89
CA PRO A 14 -6.32 -22.12 18.15
C PRO A 14 -6.35 -20.98 17.13
N VAL A 15 -5.36 -20.09 17.21
CA VAL A 15 -5.17 -19.02 16.23
C VAL A 15 -4.82 -19.72 14.90
N VAL A 16 -5.81 -19.88 14.04
CA VAL A 16 -5.60 -20.41 12.69
C VAL A 16 -4.75 -19.41 11.95
N SER A 17 -3.45 -19.65 11.89
CA SER A 17 -2.57 -18.94 10.99
C SER A 17 -2.92 -19.35 9.56
N LEU A 18 -3.77 -18.57 8.91
CA LEU A 18 -4.04 -18.71 7.47
C LEU A 18 -2.71 -18.46 6.73
N ARG A 19 -2.00 -19.52 6.42
CA ARG A 19 -0.91 -19.48 5.43
C ARG A 19 -1.60 -19.31 4.07
N HIS A 20 -1.61 -18.09 3.57
CA HIS A 20 -2.10 -17.81 2.24
C HIS A 20 -1.22 -18.56 1.22
N GLY A 21 -1.84 -19.18 0.23
CA GLY A 21 -1.13 -19.81 -0.87
C GLY A 21 -0.37 -18.76 -1.69
N THR A 22 0.73 -19.15 -2.30
CA THR A 22 1.52 -18.23 -3.17
C THR A 22 0.69 -17.63 -4.31
N TYR A 23 -0.31 -18.35 -4.78
CA TYR A 23 -1.26 -17.88 -5.79
C TYR A 23 -2.19 -16.78 -5.25
N GLU A 24 -2.70 -16.94 -4.03
CA GLU A 24 -3.53 -15.92 -3.37
C GLU A 24 -2.74 -14.64 -3.12
N ASP A 25 -1.49 -14.77 -2.70
CA ASP A 25 -0.58 -13.63 -2.52
C ASP A 25 -0.35 -12.89 -3.86
N ALA A 26 -0.07 -13.62 -4.94
CA ALA A 26 0.16 -13.02 -6.25
C ALA A 26 -1.09 -12.29 -6.76
N GLN A 27 -2.28 -12.89 -6.61
CA GLN A 27 -3.54 -12.28 -6.99
C GLN A 27 -3.84 -11.02 -6.17
N ALA A 28 -3.60 -11.06 -4.86
CA ALA A 28 -3.82 -9.92 -3.98
C ALA A 28 -2.85 -8.78 -4.26
N LEU A 29 -1.58 -9.09 -4.52
CA LEU A 29 -0.59 -8.08 -4.93
C LEU A 29 -0.98 -7.43 -6.25
N PHE A 30 -1.37 -8.23 -7.25
CA PHE A 30 -1.80 -7.70 -8.55
C PHE A 30 -3.05 -6.82 -8.42
N SER A 31 -4.11 -7.33 -7.77
CA SER A 31 -5.37 -6.59 -7.62
C SER A 31 -5.18 -5.33 -6.76
N GLY A 32 -4.41 -5.43 -5.67
CA GLY A 32 -4.11 -4.31 -4.80
C GLY A 32 -3.33 -3.20 -5.52
N THR A 33 -2.29 -3.57 -6.27
CA THR A 33 -1.52 -2.59 -7.05
C THR A 33 -2.31 -1.99 -8.20
N LEU A 34 -3.19 -2.77 -8.84
CA LEU A 34 -4.07 -2.29 -9.88
C LEU A 34 -5.03 -1.20 -9.35
N PHE A 35 -5.67 -1.44 -8.20
CA PHE A 35 -6.55 -0.45 -7.57
C PHE A 35 -5.81 0.81 -7.20
N VAL A 36 -4.61 0.69 -6.65
CA VAL A 36 -3.79 1.87 -6.33
C VAL A 36 -3.36 2.61 -7.59
N ALA A 37 -2.94 1.93 -8.64
CA ALA A 37 -2.56 2.56 -9.91
C ALA A 37 -3.74 3.34 -10.52
N MET A 38 -4.95 2.78 -10.48
CA MET A 38 -6.17 3.48 -10.91
C MET A 38 -6.46 4.72 -10.04
N ALA A 39 -6.31 4.61 -8.72
CA ALA A 39 -6.47 5.74 -7.81
C ALA A 39 -5.49 6.88 -8.12
N LEU A 40 -4.21 6.55 -8.30
CA LEU A 40 -3.17 7.52 -8.64
C LEU A 40 -3.44 8.20 -9.98
N MET A 41 -3.94 7.46 -10.95
CA MET A 41 -4.34 8.01 -12.24
C MET A 41 -5.49 9.01 -12.10
N LEU A 42 -6.55 8.66 -11.34
CA LEU A 42 -7.68 9.56 -11.08
C LEU A 42 -7.22 10.85 -10.40
N PHE A 43 -6.33 10.73 -9.40
CA PHE A 43 -5.78 11.90 -8.72
C PHE A 43 -4.94 12.77 -9.66
N ASN A 44 -4.09 12.16 -10.48
CA ASN A 44 -3.27 12.89 -11.45
C ASN A 44 -4.14 13.67 -12.46
N GLN A 45 -5.15 13.02 -13.04
CA GLN A 45 -6.04 13.66 -14.01
C GLN A 45 -6.90 14.77 -13.39
N ALA A 46 -7.25 14.65 -12.11
CA ALA A 46 -8.00 15.67 -11.39
C ALA A 46 -7.11 16.78 -10.80
N GLY A 47 -5.79 16.73 -10.98
CA GLY A 47 -4.84 17.67 -10.38
C GLY A 47 -4.73 17.58 -8.86
N LEU A 48 -5.09 16.44 -8.27
CA LEU A 48 -5.05 16.21 -6.83
C LEU A 48 -3.68 15.68 -6.42
N LEU A 49 -3.15 16.23 -5.32
CA LEU A 49 -1.94 15.75 -4.69
C LEU A 49 -2.28 14.79 -3.54
N ILE A 50 -1.43 13.80 -3.36
CA ILE A 50 -1.50 12.87 -2.23
C ILE A 50 -0.26 13.02 -1.35
N GLY A 51 -0.37 12.59 -0.11
CA GLY A 51 0.77 12.56 0.81
C GLY A 51 1.75 11.43 0.56
N SER A 52 2.76 11.32 1.43
CA SER A 52 3.76 10.25 1.41
C SER A 52 4.73 10.31 0.21
N THR A 53 5.45 9.23 -0.03
CA THR A 53 6.41 9.09 -1.15
C THR A 53 5.77 9.24 -2.52
N ALA A 54 4.49 8.89 -2.66
CA ALA A 54 3.76 9.11 -3.90
C ALA A 54 3.56 10.61 -4.18
N GLY A 55 3.26 11.42 -3.17
CA GLY A 55 3.20 12.88 -3.32
C GLY A 55 4.56 13.48 -3.69
N MET A 56 5.65 12.99 -3.11
CA MET A 56 6.99 13.42 -3.50
C MET A 56 7.29 13.06 -4.96
N ALA A 57 6.91 11.87 -5.41
CA ALA A 57 7.08 11.46 -6.80
C ALA A 57 6.26 12.33 -7.76
N PHE A 58 5.03 12.73 -7.38
CA PHE A 58 4.23 13.68 -8.15
C PHE A 58 4.89 15.06 -8.26
N LEU A 59 5.36 15.61 -7.13
CA LEU A 59 6.06 16.89 -7.14
C LEU A 59 7.31 16.87 -8.02
N LEU A 60 8.10 15.81 -7.92
CA LEU A 60 9.28 15.64 -8.77
C LEU A 60 8.90 15.49 -10.25
N HIS A 61 7.83 14.76 -10.55
CA HIS A 61 7.31 14.62 -11.90
C HIS A 61 6.95 15.98 -12.53
N TYR A 62 6.29 16.85 -11.79
CA TYR A 62 5.92 18.19 -12.27
C TYR A 62 7.13 19.11 -12.50
N VAL A 63 8.26 18.86 -11.82
CA VAL A 63 9.47 19.72 -11.93
C VAL A 63 10.48 19.18 -12.94
N THR A 64 10.51 17.84 -13.17
CA THR A 64 11.60 17.20 -13.91
C THR A 64 11.20 16.58 -15.25
N ASP A 65 9.93 16.58 -15.62
CA ASP A 65 9.39 15.88 -16.79
C ASP A 65 9.70 14.36 -16.85
N ILE A 66 10.26 13.80 -15.78
CA ILE A 66 10.50 12.37 -15.65
C ILE A 66 9.18 11.68 -15.29
N SER A 67 8.91 10.52 -15.88
CA SER A 67 7.66 9.79 -15.61
C SER A 67 7.48 9.45 -14.12
N PHE A 68 6.24 9.57 -13.65
CA PHE A 68 5.88 9.31 -12.24
C PHE A 68 6.34 7.94 -11.77
N GLY A 69 6.14 6.89 -12.58
CA GLY A 69 6.52 5.52 -12.22
C GLY A 69 8.00 5.37 -11.91
N LYS A 70 8.89 5.97 -12.73
CA LYS A 70 10.34 5.96 -12.49
C LYS A 70 10.70 6.68 -11.21
N LEU A 71 10.16 7.88 -11.00
CA LEU A 71 10.42 8.67 -9.79
C LEU A 71 9.91 7.97 -8.54
N PHE A 72 8.73 7.38 -8.61
CA PHE A 72 8.16 6.63 -7.49
C PHE A 72 9.05 5.43 -7.12
N PHE A 73 9.56 4.70 -8.10
CA PHE A 73 10.48 3.60 -7.87
C PHE A 73 11.79 4.06 -7.21
N VAL A 74 12.40 5.14 -7.73
CA VAL A 74 13.66 5.69 -7.22
C VAL A 74 13.51 6.25 -5.79
N VAL A 75 12.44 7.00 -5.52
CA VAL A 75 12.15 7.55 -4.18
C VAL A 75 11.95 6.45 -3.15
N ASN A 76 11.50 5.27 -3.56
CA ASN A 76 11.32 4.12 -2.68
C ASN A 76 12.60 3.30 -2.43
N LEU A 77 13.71 3.52 -3.16
CA LEU A 77 14.97 2.78 -2.99
C LEU A 77 15.48 2.75 -1.53
N PRO A 78 15.57 3.88 -0.80
CA PRO A 78 16.05 3.87 0.58
C PRO A 78 15.12 3.07 1.52
N PHE A 79 13.83 3.04 1.23
CA PHE A 79 12.87 2.28 2.02
C PHE A 79 12.98 0.76 1.80
N TYR A 80 13.44 0.30 0.63
CA TYR A 80 13.74 -1.13 0.41
C TYR A 80 14.93 -1.59 1.25
N TRP A 81 15.96 -0.76 1.35
CA TRP A 81 17.09 -1.04 2.25
C TRP A 81 16.64 -1.17 3.70
N PHE A 82 15.80 -0.24 4.15
CA PHE A 82 15.21 -0.28 5.50
C PHE A 82 14.34 -1.53 5.69
N ALA A 83 13.47 -1.86 4.74
CA ALA A 83 12.61 -3.03 4.80
C ALA A 83 13.44 -4.33 4.86
N TRP A 84 14.49 -4.43 4.06
CA TRP A 84 15.38 -5.59 4.03
C TRP A 84 16.03 -5.84 5.39
N THR A 85 16.51 -4.80 6.04
CA THR A 85 17.23 -4.92 7.31
C THR A 85 16.31 -5.11 8.52
N ARG A 86 15.05 -4.63 8.45
CA ARG A 86 14.16 -4.57 9.61
C ARG A 86 12.91 -5.44 9.53
N MET A 87 12.39 -5.72 8.35
CA MET A 87 11.14 -6.46 8.17
C MET A 87 11.32 -7.83 7.51
N GLY A 88 12.50 -8.11 6.97
CA GLY A 88 12.85 -9.40 6.39
C GLY A 88 12.66 -9.50 4.88
N ARG A 89 13.21 -10.57 4.31
CA ARG A 89 13.34 -10.76 2.86
C ARG A 89 11.98 -10.94 2.16
N GLU A 90 11.07 -11.70 2.76
CA GLU A 90 9.76 -11.97 2.17
C GLU A 90 8.94 -10.69 1.98
N PHE A 91 8.85 -9.88 3.04
CA PHE A 91 8.16 -8.60 3.00
C PHE A 91 8.77 -7.65 1.96
N THR A 92 10.10 -7.56 1.95
CA THR A 92 10.82 -6.67 1.04
C THR A 92 10.62 -7.09 -0.41
N LEU A 93 10.68 -8.39 -0.72
CA LEU A 93 10.48 -8.88 -2.07
C LEU A 93 9.04 -8.62 -2.55
N LYS A 94 8.03 -8.91 -1.73
CA LYS A 94 6.63 -8.61 -2.05
C LYS A 94 6.41 -7.11 -2.27
N THR A 95 6.99 -6.27 -1.42
CA THR A 95 6.92 -4.81 -1.55
C THR A 95 7.61 -4.32 -2.82
N PHE A 96 8.79 -4.85 -3.12
CA PHE A 96 9.53 -4.51 -4.34
C PHE A 96 8.73 -4.86 -5.60
N VAL A 97 8.16 -6.06 -5.66
CA VAL A 97 7.30 -6.50 -6.77
C VAL A 97 6.07 -5.60 -6.90
N SER A 98 5.41 -5.27 -5.78
CA SER A 98 4.23 -4.39 -5.79
C SER A 98 4.57 -2.98 -6.30
N VAL A 99 5.69 -2.40 -5.87
CA VAL A 99 6.09 -1.06 -6.32
C VAL A 99 6.55 -1.08 -7.78
N ALA A 100 7.27 -2.11 -8.21
CA ALA A 100 7.66 -2.28 -9.61
C ALA A 100 6.42 -2.41 -10.52
N LEU A 101 5.44 -3.22 -10.10
CA LEU A 101 4.18 -3.38 -10.81
C LEU A 101 3.39 -2.07 -10.84
N LEU A 102 3.32 -1.35 -9.73
CA LEU A 102 2.67 -0.04 -9.66
C LEU A 102 3.33 0.96 -10.60
N SER A 103 4.65 1.03 -10.60
CA SER A 103 5.42 1.90 -11.51
C SER A 103 5.12 1.59 -12.97
N LEU A 104 5.04 0.31 -13.33
CA LEU A 104 4.71 -0.12 -14.68
C LEU A 104 3.27 0.25 -15.06
N LEU A 105 2.30 -0.02 -14.18
CA LEU A 105 0.89 0.29 -14.42
C LEU A 105 0.65 1.79 -14.56
N THR A 106 1.31 2.62 -13.74
CA THR A 106 1.17 4.07 -13.81
C THR A 106 1.80 4.67 -15.07
N GLU A 107 2.76 4.00 -15.70
CA GLU A 107 3.26 4.39 -17.02
C GLU A 107 2.35 3.94 -18.16
N LEU A 108 1.70 2.79 -18.01
CA LEU A 108 0.84 2.22 -19.06
C LEU A 108 -0.53 2.91 -19.13
N PHE A 109 -1.12 3.27 -18.00
CA PHE A 109 -2.49 3.82 -17.94
C PHE A 109 -2.70 5.11 -18.73
N PRO A 110 -1.80 6.10 -18.75
CA PRO A 110 -1.98 7.30 -19.56
C PRO A 110 -2.11 7.02 -21.06
N HIS A 111 -1.55 5.92 -21.55
CA HIS A 111 -1.65 5.52 -22.95
C HIS A 111 -3.02 4.88 -23.29
N VAL A 112 -3.66 4.27 -22.30
CA VAL A 112 -4.95 3.57 -22.45
C VAL A 112 -6.13 4.50 -22.21
N MET A 113 -5.96 5.45 -21.30
CA MET A 113 -7.03 6.36 -20.89
C MET A 113 -6.64 7.81 -21.16
N GLN A 114 -6.80 8.25 -22.39
CA GLN A 114 -6.52 9.62 -22.79
C GLN A 114 -7.76 10.52 -22.64
N GLY A 115 -7.59 11.67 -21.96
CA GLY A 115 -8.30 12.89 -22.27
C GLY A 115 -9.76 13.00 -21.83
N SER A 116 -10.15 12.63 -20.61
CA SER A 116 -11.45 13.02 -20.08
C SER A 116 -11.28 13.91 -18.84
N TYR A 117 -11.97 15.07 -18.85
CA TYR A 117 -12.10 15.88 -17.65
C TYR A 117 -12.79 15.05 -16.56
N ILE A 118 -12.11 14.84 -15.46
CA ILE A 118 -12.66 14.14 -14.30
C ILE A 118 -12.97 15.16 -13.21
N ASN A 119 -14.20 15.14 -12.71
CA ASN A 119 -14.59 16.00 -11.61
C ASN A 119 -13.72 15.68 -10.36
N PRO A 120 -13.04 16.69 -9.76
CA PRO A 120 -12.15 16.47 -8.61
C PRO A 120 -12.83 15.82 -7.41
N LEU A 121 -14.13 16.13 -7.17
CA LEU A 121 -14.87 15.50 -6.08
C LEU A 121 -15.09 14.00 -6.34
N PHE A 122 -15.46 13.63 -7.57
CA PHE A 122 -15.60 12.24 -7.96
C PHE A 122 -14.25 11.50 -7.87
N ALA A 123 -13.18 12.11 -8.39
CA ALA A 123 -11.85 11.56 -8.33
C ALA A 123 -11.36 11.35 -6.88
N SER A 124 -11.63 12.27 -5.99
CA SER A 124 -11.23 12.17 -4.58
C SER A 124 -11.97 11.04 -3.85
N LEU A 125 -13.27 10.91 -4.06
CA LEU A 125 -14.09 9.85 -3.43
C LEU A 125 -13.73 8.47 -3.97
N LEU A 126 -13.79 8.31 -5.29
CA LEU A 126 -13.50 7.02 -5.93
C LEU A 126 -12.03 6.65 -5.80
N GLY A 127 -11.14 7.58 -6.03
CA GLY A 127 -9.70 7.37 -5.88
C GLY A 127 -9.32 7.04 -4.44
N GLY A 128 -9.91 7.71 -3.45
CA GLY A 128 -9.71 7.39 -2.04
C GLY A 128 -10.19 5.99 -1.67
N LEU A 129 -11.34 5.56 -2.18
CA LEU A 129 -11.88 4.20 -1.99
C LEU A 129 -10.96 3.14 -2.61
N LEU A 130 -10.54 3.36 -3.86
CA LEU A 130 -9.63 2.46 -4.58
C LEU A 130 -8.26 2.38 -3.89
N LEU A 131 -7.71 3.53 -3.49
CA LEU A 131 -6.44 3.59 -2.77
C LEU A 131 -6.51 2.84 -1.43
N GLY A 132 -7.55 3.10 -0.65
CA GLY A 132 -7.76 2.43 0.64
C GLY A 132 -7.93 0.92 0.50
N THR A 133 -8.74 0.48 -0.46
CA THR A 133 -8.96 -0.95 -0.73
C THR A 133 -7.67 -1.63 -1.22
N GLY A 134 -6.94 -1.00 -2.14
CA GLY A 134 -5.66 -1.51 -2.63
C GLY A 134 -4.61 -1.61 -1.53
N CYS A 135 -4.48 -0.59 -0.68
CA CYS A 135 -3.60 -0.63 0.49
C CYS A 135 -3.98 -1.74 1.48
N LEU A 136 -5.27 -1.98 1.68
CA LEU A 136 -5.76 -3.05 2.55
C LEU A 136 -5.37 -4.43 2.02
N PHE A 137 -5.52 -4.69 0.71
CA PHE A 137 -5.09 -5.94 0.09
C PHE A 137 -3.59 -6.17 0.27
N LEU A 138 -2.78 -5.17 0.00
CA LEU A 138 -1.33 -5.26 0.16
C LEU A 138 -0.91 -5.50 1.61
N ALA A 139 -1.47 -4.73 2.55
CA ALA A 139 -1.16 -4.88 3.98
C ALA A 139 -1.54 -6.26 4.51
N ARG A 140 -2.69 -6.82 4.08
CA ARG A 140 -3.16 -8.15 4.49
C ARG A 140 -2.22 -9.27 4.02
N HIS A 141 -1.57 -9.09 2.87
CA HIS A 141 -0.61 -10.05 2.30
C HIS A 141 0.86 -9.70 2.60
N ARG A 142 1.10 -8.94 3.68
CA ARG A 142 2.44 -8.54 4.15
C ARG A 142 3.26 -7.86 3.04
N SER A 143 2.61 -6.97 2.30
CA SER A 143 3.24 -6.11 1.31
C SER A 143 2.91 -4.65 1.58
N SER A 144 3.66 -3.74 0.98
CA SER A 144 3.49 -2.30 1.10
C SER A 144 3.72 -1.64 -0.26
N LEU A 145 3.29 -0.39 -0.38
CA LEU A 145 3.62 0.48 -1.52
C LEU A 145 4.92 1.29 -1.31
N GLY A 146 5.69 0.91 -0.30
CA GLY A 146 6.92 1.63 0.03
C GLY A 146 6.70 2.82 0.96
N GLY A 147 7.76 3.61 1.12
CA GLY A 147 7.73 4.89 1.84
C GLY A 147 7.28 4.81 3.29
N ALA A 148 6.49 5.79 3.70
CA ALA A 148 5.99 5.92 5.07
C ALA A 148 5.18 4.70 5.54
N THR A 149 4.53 3.96 4.62
CA THR A 149 3.77 2.76 4.97
C THR A 149 4.66 1.64 5.52
N ILE A 150 5.90 1.50 5.02
CA ILE A 150 6.88 0.54 5.57
C ILE A 150 7.23 0.92 7.00
N VAL A 151 7.46 2.21 7.25
CA VAL A 151 7.79 2.71 8.60
C VAL A 151 6.63 2.48 9.55
N SER A 152 5.40 2.80 9.12
CA SER A 152 4.19 2.59 9.94
C SER A 152 3.97 1.12 10.29
N LEU A 153 4.13 0.21 9.33
CA LEU A 153 4.03 -1.23 9.58
C LEU A 153 5.16 -1.74 10.50
N TYR A 154 6.37 -1.21 10.37
CA TYR A 154 7.47 -1.53 11.27
C TYR A 154 7.16 -1.08 12.70
N MET A 155 6.69 0.15 12.87
CA MET A 155 6.30 0.70 14.18
C MET A 155 5.17 -0.12 14.81
N GLN A 156 4.18 -0.53 14.02
CA GLN A 156 3.09 -1.39 14.47
C GLN A 156 3.61 -2.75 14.95
N ASN A 157 4.48 -3.39 14.17
CA ASN A 157 4.99 -4.72 14.50
C ASN A 157 5.97 -4.72 15.68
N ARG A 158 6.76 -3.64 15.82
CA ARG A 158 7.82 -3.57 16.85
C ARG A 158 7.34 -3.00 18.17
N TYR A 159 6.47 -1.99 18.11
CA TYR A 159 6.04 -1.20 19.28
C TYR A 159 4.55 -1.31 19.58
N GLY A 160 3.77 -2.07 18.80
CA GLY A 160 2.33 -2.20 18.97
C GLY A 160 1.54 -0.91 18.71
N VAL A 161 2.17 0.12 18.13
CA VAL A 161 1.52 1.38 17.80
C VAL A 161 0.61 1.17 16.61
N ARG A 162 -0.66 1.60 16.70
CA ARG A 162 -1.59 1.50 15.58
C ARG A 162 -1.07 2.30 14.39
N ALA A 163 -0.98 1.69 13.21
CA ALA A 163 -0.45 2.31 11.98
C ALA A 163 -1.13 3.66 11.63
N GLY A 164 -2.39 3.85 12.02
CA GLY A 164 -3.12 5.12 11.80
C GLY A 164 -2.76 6.26 12.76
N LYS A 165 -1.82 6.04 13.71
CA LYS A 165 -1.32 7.10 14.62
C LYS A 165 0.09 7.59 14.25
N VAL A 166 0.73 6.95 13.28
CA VAL A 166 2.03 7.30 12.71
C VAL A 166 1.82 8.10 11.42
#